data_0671f97a40df87603b2de2e8ddd4edb6
#
_entry.id   0671f97a40df87603b2de2e8ddd4edb6
#
_cell.length_a   1.000
_cell.length_b   1.000
_cell.length_c   1.000
_cell.angle_alpha   90.00
_cell.angle_beta   90.00
_cell.angle_gamma   90.00
#
_symmetry.space_group_name_H-M   'P 1'
#
loop_
_entity.id
_entity.type
_entity.pdbx_description
1 polymer ?
#
loop_
_entity_poly.entity_id
_entity_poly.type
_entity_poly.pdbx_seq_one_letter_code
_entity_poly.pdbx_strand_id
1 'polypeptide(L)'
;IHDNRPKTLAMMDAINFYIEHRREVVVRRTRYLLGDAEKDAERLEAFLLALHHMDDFISIIRDSKNRDEARERLQNYTFSTQTAESLGILIRSQASIQGDRYVFTERQVNSILDLRLYQLTALENDKISGEYAELLVRIKDYLDILANESRVLGIVKDELKAIKDKYATPRVTRIIPFSGDMAIEDLIPNDTMIVTITHSGYIKRTNSAEYRVQARGGKGVKAATTRGAKKDAEADFIEHLFAAQNHDYLMFFTNTGRVYVDRVYEIDEAARSAQGRNIKNLLDLQPEEAIAAILRLERRVDEKGNDIT
;
A
#
# COMPACT_ATOMS: atom_id res chain seq x y z
N ILE A 1 -0.73 10.65 -7.79
CA ILE A 1 -1.45 11.08 -9.01
C ILE A 1 -2.93 11.04 -8.68
N HIS A 2 -3.64 12.13 -8.84
CA HIS A 2 -5.09 12.24 -8.70
C HIS A 2 -5.63 12.78 -10.02
N ASP A 3 -6.65 12.14 -10.59
CA ASP A 3 -7.22 12.45 -11.91
C ASP A 3 -6.16 12.60 -13.02
N ASN A 4 -5.20 11.68 -13.07
CA ASN A 4 -4.06 11.66 -13.99
C ASN A 4 -3.13 12.89 -13.90
N ARG A 5 -3.18 13.67 -12.81
CA ARG A 5 -2.33 14.83 -12.56
C ARG A 5 -1.47 14.63 -11.32
N PRO A 6 -0.20 15.04 -11.33
CA PRO A 6 0.60 15.08 -10.11
C PRO A 6 0.07 16.16 -9.18
N LYS A 7 -0.11 15.83 -7.89
CA LYS A 7 -0.57 16.76 -6.85
C LYS A 7 0.19 16.48 -5.56
N THR A 8 0.65 17.54 -4.90
CA THR A 8 1.14 17.44 -3.53
C THR A 8 -0.06 17.31 -2.59
N LEU A 9 -0.05 16.29 -1.74
CA LEU A 9 -1.16 15.97 -0.85
C LEU A 9 -0.72 16.12 0.61
N ALA A 10 -1.57 16.70 1.45
CA ALA A 10 -1.51 16.50 2.89
C ALA A 10 -1.95 15.07 3.23
N MET A 11 -1.57 14.59 4.43
CA MET A 11 -1.93 13.23 4.86
C MET A 11 -3.45 13.01 4.89
N MET A 12 -4.21 14.01 5.34
CA MET A 12 -5.68 13.95 5.36
C MET A 12 -6.28 13.87 3.96
N ASP A 13 -5.72 14.59 2.98
CA ASP A 13 -6.18 14.51 1.59
C ASP A 13 -5.99 13.09 1.02
N ALA A 14 -4.84 12.49 1.29
CA ALA A 14 -4.56 11.12 0.85
C ALA A 14 -5.55 10.11 1.46
N ILE A 15 -5.89 10.26 2.74
CA ILE A 15 -6.89 9.41 3.42
C ILE A 15 -8.28 9.63 2.80
N ASN A 16 -8.68 10.87 2.57
CA ASN A 16 -9.99 11.19 1.99
C ASN A 16 -10.13 10.61 0.57
N PHE A 17 -9.13 10.77 -0.29
CA PHE A 17 -9.13 10.17 -1.63
C PHE A 17 -9.18 8.64 -1.59
N TYR A 18 -8.51 8.02 -0.63
CA TYR A 18 -8.61 6.58 -0.44
C TYR A 18 -10.03 6.14 -0.05
N ILE A 19 -10.67 6.85 0.90
CA ILE A 19 -12.04 6.56 1.33
C ILE A 19 -13.00 6.73 0.16
N GLU A 20 -12.88 7.82 -0.60
CA GLU A 20 -13.73 8.08 -1.78
C GLU A 20 -13.59 6.98 -2.84
N HIS A 21 -12.36 6.59 -3.15
CA HIS A 21 -12.10 5.45 -4.04
C HIS A 21 -12.72 4.15 -3.53
N ARG A 22 -12.57 3.84 -2.24
CA ARG A 22 -13.19 2.62 -1.65
C ARG A 22 -14.70 2.66 -1.73
N ARG A 23 -15.31 3.82 -1.46
CA ARG A 23 -16.75 4.03 -1.61
C ARG A 23 -17.21 3.73 -3.05
N GLU A 24 -16.52 4.30 -4.04
CA GLU A 24 -16.83 4.02 -5.45
C GLU A 24 -16.70 2.53 -5.79
N VAL A 25 -15.65 1.86 -5.32
CA VAL A 25 -15.44 0.42 -5.54
C VAL A 25 -16.57 -0.40 -4.93
N VAL A 26 -17.00 -0.11 -3.70
CA VAL A 26 -18.12 -0.82 -3.04
C VAL A 26 -19.40 -0.61 -3.82
N VAL A 27 -19.74 0.63 -4.22
CA VAL A 27 -20.95 0.94 -4.99
C VAL A 27 -20.91 0.21 -6.35
N ARG A 28 -19.81 0.24 -7.07
CA ARG A 28 -19.67 -0.44 -8.37
C ARG A 28 -19.78 -1.96 -8.23
N ARG A 29 -19.15 -2.55 -7.22
CA ARG A 29 -19.28 -3.98 -6.90
C ARG A 29 -20.72 -4.35 -6.57
N THR A 30 -21.41 -3.57 -5.74
CA THR A 30 -22.79 -3.83 -5.34
C THR A 30 -23.74 -3.72 -6.54
N ARG A 31 -23.55 -2.75 -7.45
CA ARG A 31 -24.33 -2.66 -8.70
C ARG A 31 -24.14 -3.88 -9.59
N TYR A 32 -22.93 -4.37 -9.70
CA TYR A 32 -22.63 -5.58 -10.47
C TYR A 32 -23.34 -6.80 -9.87
N LEU A 33 -23.21 -6.99 -8.54
CA LEU A 33 -23.85 -8.11 -7.83
C LEU A 33 -25.39 -8.02 -7.86
N LEU A 34 -25.95 -6.81 -7.80
CA LEU A 34 -27.37 -6.59 -7.97
C LEU A 34 -27.82 -7.03 -9.36
N GLY A 35 -27.18 -6.54 -10.41
CA GLY A 35 -27.54 -6.90 -11.78
C GLY A 35 -27.39 -8.39 -12.09
N ASP A 36 -26.46 -9.08 -11.44
CA ASP A 36 -26.30 -10.53 -11.56
C ASP A 36 -27.41 -11.28 -10.81
N ALA A 37 -27.70 -10.88 -9.58
CA ALA A 37 -28.81 -11.43 -8.80
C ALA A 37 -30.19 -11.20 -9.45
N GLU A 38 -30.39 -10.05 -10.10
CA GLU A 38 -31.64 -9.76 -10.86
C GLU A 38 -31.80 -10.66 -12.07
N LYS A 39 -30.71 -11.00 -12.78
CA LYS A 39 -30.76 -11.95 -13.90
C LYS A 39 -31.10 -13.38 -13.44
N ASP A 40 -30.50 -13.79 -12.30
CA ASP A 40 -30.80 -15.10 -11.73
C ASP A 40 -32.24 -15.18 -11.23
N ALA A 41 -32.73 -14.10 -10.59
CA ALA A 41 -34.13 -14.04 -10.16
C ALA A 41 -35.12 -14.06 -11.34
N GLU A 42 -34.83 -13.32 -12.42
CA GLU A 42 -35.62 -13.34 -13.65
C GLU A 42 -35.74 -14.78 -14.25
N ARG A 43 -34.64 -15.55 -14.18
CA ARG A 43 -34.67 -16.95 -14.61
C ARG A 43 -35.52 -17.82 -13.70
N LEU A 44 -35.40 -17.68 -12.37
CA LEU A 44 -36.19 -18.48 -11.43
C LEU A 44 -37.68 -18.10 -11.47
N GLU A 45 -37.98 -16.83 -11.68
CA GLU A 45 -39.38 -16.34 -11.94
C GLU A 45 -40.00 -17.07 -13.14
N ALA A 46 -39.22 -17.17 -14.23
CA ALA A 46 -39.69 -17.90 -15.42
C ALA A 46 -39.98 -19.38 -15.12
N PHE A 47 -39.15 -20.02 -14.31
CA PHE A 47 -39.36 -21.40 -13.93
C PHE A 47 -40.56 -21.59 -13.01
N LEU A 48 -40.77 -20.72 -12.03
CA LEU A 48 -41.92 -20.77 -11.14
C LEU A 48 -43.25 -20.60 -11.91
N LEU A 49 -43.30 -19.64 -12.86
CA LEU A 49 -44.48 -19.45 -13.72
C LEU A 49 -44.71 -20.63 -14.65
N ALA A 50 -43.65 -21.17 -15.26
CA ALA A 50 -43.73 -22.35 -16.12
C ALA A 50 -44.22 -23.59 -15.38
N LEU A 51 -43.75 -23.80 -14.15
CA LEU A 51 -44.18 -24.92 -13.30
C LEU A 51 -45.62 -24.81 -12.85
N HIS A 52 -46.09 -23.58 -12.60
CA HIS A 52 -47.50 -23.34 -12.26
C HIS A 52 -48.48 -23.60 -13.40
N HIS A 53 -48.04 -23.39 -14.67
CA HIS A 53 -48.84 -23.60 -15.90
C HIS A 53 -48.25 -24.67 -16.81
N MET A 54 -47.77 -25.77 -16.22
CA MET A 54 -46.96 -26.78 -16.90
C MET A 54 -47.66 -27.37 -18.11
N ASP A 55 -48.94 -27.72 -18.00
CA ASP A 55 -49.70 -28.37 -19.07
C ASP A 55 -49.80 -27.44 -20.30
N ASP A 56 -50.04 -26.17 -20.11
CA ASP A 56 -50.09 -25.15 -21.17
C ASP A 56 -48.73 -25.04 -21.88
N PHE A 57 -47.65 -25.00 -21.14
CA PHE A 57 -46.31 -24.87 -21.69
C PHE A 57 -45.88 -26.12 -22.48
N ILE A 58 -46.14 -27.31 -21.94
CA ILE A 58 -45.89 -28.58 -22.65
C ILE A 58 -46.68 -28.61 -23.95
N SER A 59 -47.94 -28.23 -23.95
CA SER A 59 -48.79 -28.14 -25.16
C SER A 59 -48.22 -27.19 -26.20
N ILE A 60 -47.86 -25.95 -25.78
CA ILE A 60 -47.28 -24.92 -26.66
C ILE A 60 -45.99 -25.43 -27.30
N ILE A 61 -45.09 -26.03 -26.51
CA ILE A 61 -43.79 -26.52 -27.02
C ILE A 61 -44.01 -27.69 -27.97
N ARG A 62 -44.86 -28.65 -27.62
CA ARG A 62 -45.15 -29.84 -28.43
C ARG A 62 -45.82 -29.54 -29.76
N ASP A 63 -46.74 -28.58 -29.75
CA ASP A 63 -47.55 -28.21 -30.93
C ASP A 63 -46.83 -27.16 -31.83
N SER A 64 -45.59 -26.78 -31.48
CA SER A 64 -44.73 -25.91 -32.28
C SER A 64 -43.84 -26.75 -33.21
N LYS A 65 -43.64 -26.26 -34.45
CA LYS A 65 -42.85 -26.97 -35.48
C LYS A 65 -41.37 -26.88 -35.24
N ASN A 66 -40.93 -25.82 -34.59
CA ASN A 66 -39.50 -25.59 -34.29
C ASN A 66 -39.39 -24.70 -33.05
N ARG A 67 -38.12 -24.49 -32.59
CA ARG A 67 -37.78 -23.72 -31.40
C ARG A 67 -38.21 -22.24 -31.54
N ASP A 68 -38.12 -21.67 -32.73
CA ASP A 68 -38.43 -20.25 -32.95
C ASP A 68 -39.96 -20.00 -32.88
N GLU A 69 -40.76 -20.92 -33.40
CA GLU A 69 -42.22 -20.87 -33.25
C GLU A 69 -42.64 -21.06 -31.78
N ALA A 70 -42.00 -21.94 -31.06
CA ALA A 70 -42.24 -22.11 -29.63
C ALA A 70 -41.87 -20.85 -28.84
N ARG A 71 -40.75 -20.21 -29.19
CA ARG A 71 -40.34 -18.92 -28.59
C ARG A 71 -41.39 -17.85 -28.81
N GLU A 72 -41.86 -17.65 -30.05
CA GLU A 72 -42.85 -16.64 -30.38
C GLU A 72 -44.19 -16.88 -29.65
N ARG A 73 -44.63 -18.14 -29.58
CA ARG A 73 -45.88 -18.49 -28.86
C ARG A 73 -45.72 -18.27 -27.35
N LEU A 74 -44.58 -18.59 -26.75
CA LEU A 74 -44.31 -18.36 -25.33
C LEU A 74 -44.22 -16.87 -25.02
N GLN A 75 -43.63 -16.04 -25.90
CA GLN A 75 -43.61 -14.60 -25.75
C GLN A 75 -44.99 -13.94 -25.78
N ASN A 76 -45.91 -14.52 -26.56
CA ASN A 76 -47.27 -14.05 -26.66
C ASN A 76 -48.19 -14.63 -25.57
N TYR A 77 -47.70 -15.58 -24.77
CA TYR A 77 -48.46 -16.14 -23.66
C TYR A 77 -48.44 -15.17 -22.48
N THR A 78 -49.62 -14.89 -21.92
CA THR A 78 -49.80 -13.86 -20.88
C THR A 78 -50.45 -14.44 -19.63
N PHE A 79 -49.93 -14.04 -18.48
CA PHE A 79 -50.50 -14.39 -17.18
C PHE A 79 -51.27 -13.22 -16.57
N SER A 80 -52.20 -13.50 -15.65
CA SER A 80 -52.72 -12.47 -14.76
C SER A 80 -51.60 -11.98 -13.83
N THR A 81 -51.51 -10.67 -13.60
CA THR A 81 -50.61 -10.09 -12.61
C THR A 81 -50.84 -10.66 -11.21
N GLN A 82 -52.10 -10.98 -10.87
CA GLN A 82 -52.48 -11.64 -9.62
C GLN A 82 -51.82 -13.02 -9.46
N THR A 83 -51.69 -13.79 -10.57
CA THR A 83 -51.03 -15.08 -10.52
C THR A 83 -49.52 -14.92 -10.22
N ALA A 84 -48.87 -13.96 -10.85
CA ALA A 84 -47.46 -13.65 -10.58
C ALA A 84 -47.23 -13.21 -9.11
N GLU A 85 -48.13 -12.34 -8.60
CA GLU A 85 -48.07 -11.89 -7.20
C GLU A 85 -48.34 -13.01 -6.20
N SER A 86 -49.29 -13.92 -6.48
CA SER A 86 -49.56 -15.08 -5.62
C SER A 86 -48.38 -16.05 -5.50
N LEU A 87 -47.51 -16.10 -6.51
CA LEU A 87 -46.27 -16.85 -6.51
C LEU A 87 -45.09 -16.07 -5.87
N GLY A 88 -45.35 -14.88 -5.32
CA GLY A 88 -44.32 -14.03 -4.70
C GLY A 88 -43.36 -13.39 -5.70
N ILE A 89 -43.71 -13.37 -6.99
CA ILE A 89 -42.87 -12.79 -8.03
C ILE A 89 -42.96 -11.28 -7.95
N LEU A 90 -41.79 -10.65 -7.78
CA LEU A 90 -41.70 -9.19 -7.81
C LEU A 90 -41.62 -8.70 -9.26
N ILE A 91 -42.71 -8.04 -9.72
CA ILE A 91 -42.75 -7.42 -11.03
C ILE A 91 -41.85 -6.18 -11.02
N ARG A 92 -40.62 -6.32 -11.55
CA ARG A 92 -39.59 -5.26 -11.50
C ARG A 92 -39.54 -4.40 -12.74
N SER A 93 -40.01 -4.90 -13.85
CA SER A 93 -39.98 -4.22 -15.14
C SER A 93 -41.37 -3.92 -15.65
N GLN A 94 -41.63 -2.65 -15.95
CA GLN A 94 -42.86 -2.27 -16.69
C GLN A 94 -42.92 -2.92 -18.06
N ALA A 95 -41.78 -3.33 -18.64
CA ALA A 95 -41.77 -4.05 -19.92
C ALA A 95 -42.42 -5.44 -19.84
N SER A 96 -42.49 -6.03 -18.63
CA SER A 96 -43.16 -7.32 -18.40
C SER A 96 -44.69 -7.17 -18.11
N ILE A 97 -45.23 -5.97 -18.17
CA ILE A 97 -46.65 -5.69 -17.90
C ILE A 97 -47.29 -5.10 -19.15
N GLN A 98 -48.31 -5.76 -19.66
CA GLN A 98 -49.19 -5.24 -20.70
C GLN A 98 -50.62 -5.15 -20.16
N GLY A 99 -51.00 -3.95 -19.69
CA GLY A 99 -52.27 -3.74 -18.97
C GLY A 99 -52.25 -4.48 -17.63
N ASP A 100 -53.16 -5.45 -17.44
CA ASP A 100 -53.27 -6.30 -16.24
C ASP A 100 -52.69 -7.70 -16.45
N ARG A 101 -51.75 -7.82 -17.39
CA ARG A 101 -51.12 -9.11 -17.75
C ARG A 101 -49.63 -9.03 -17.71
N TYR A 102 -49.01 -10.08 -17.16
CA TYR A 102 -47.58 -10.33 -17.17
C TYR A 102 -47.17 -11.02 -18.47
N VAL A 103 -46.12 -10.52 -19.11
CA VAL A 103 -45.50 -11.05 -20.34
C VAL A 103 -44.09 -11.46 -20.08
N PHE A 104 -43.66 -12.58 -20.61
CA PHE A 104 -42.28 -13.01 -20.48
C PHE A 104 -41.29 -12.14 -21.25
N THR A 105 -40.15 -11.92 -20.67
CA THR A 105 -39.00 -11.36 -21.38
C THR A 105 -38.39 -12.44 -22.29
N GLU A 106 -37.64 -12.02 -23.31
CA GLU A 106 -36.93 -12.93 -24.20
C GLU A 106 -35.98 -13.87 -23.43
N ARG A 107 -35.33 -13.37 -22.38
CA ARG A 107 -34.45 -14.15 -21.51
C ARG A 107 -35.20 -15.22 -20.74
N GLN A 108 -36.37 -14.88 -20.21
CA GLN A 108 -37.25 -15.82 -19.52
C GLN A 108 -37.71 -16.94 -20.44
N VAL A 109 -38.16 -16.60 -21.65
CA VAL A 109 -38.57 -17.59 -22.66
C VAL A 109 -37.40 -18.54 -23.03
N ASN A 110 -36.23 -18.00 -23.27
CA ASN A 110 -35.04 -18.84 -23.54
C ASN A 110 -34.73 -19.79 -22.37
N SER A 111 -34.84 -19.31 -21.14
CA SER A 111 -34.61 -20.12 -19.94
C SER A 111 -35.63 -21.26 -19.81
N ILE A 112 -36.90 -21.00 -20.16
CA ILE A 112 -37.99 -22.02 -20.19
C ILE A 112 -37.69 -23.08 -21.26
N LEU A 113 -37.29 -22.67 -22.47
CA LEU A 113 -36.99 -23.58 -23.57
C LEU A 113 -35.72 -24.45 -23.30
N ASP A 114 -34.88 -24.02 -22.41
CA ASP A 114 -33.68 -24.79 -21.98
C ASP A 114 -33.94 -25.64 -20.73
N LEU A 115 -35.18 -25.65 -20.20
CA LEU A 115 -35.56 -26.40 -19.01
C LEU A 115 -35.54 -27.89 -19.26
N ARG A 116 -34.94 -28.62 -18.31
CA ARG A 116 -34.82 -30.10 -18.42
C ARG A 116 -35.97 -30.79 -17.72
N LEU A 117 -36.47 -31.91 -18.26
CA LEU A 117 -37.60 -32.64 -17.74
C LEU A 117 -37.54 -33.00 -16.25
N TYR A 118 -36.36 -33.30 -15.72
CA TYR A 118 -36.20 -33.62 -14.29
C TYR A 118 -36.45 -32.40 -13.35
N GLN A 119 -36.30 -31.18 -13.87
CA GLN A 119 -36.53 -29.94 -13.13
C GLN A 119 -38.02 -29.64 -12.92
N LEU A 120 -38.87 -30.43 -13.58
CA LEU A 120 -40.34 -30.32 -13.46
C LEU A 120 -40.92 -31.12 -12.26
N THR A 121 -40.06 -31.68 -11.41
CA THR A 121 -40.51 -32.45 -10.24
C THR A 121 -40.92 -31.51 -9.08
N ALA A 122 -41.85 -31.97 -8.22
CA ALA A 122 -42.32 -31.17 -7.08
C ALA A 122 -41.18 -30.81 -6.12
N LEU A 123 -40.21 -31.70 -5.96
CA LEU A 123 -39.02 -31.49 -5.09
C LEU A 123 -38.13 -30.35 -5.61
N GLU A 124 -37.96 -30.23 -6.92
CA GLU A 124 -37.19 -29.15 -7.54
C GLU A 124 -37.98 -27.81 -7.47
N ASN A 125 -39.31 -27.86 -7.51
CA ASN A 125 -40.14 -26.65 -7.34
C ASN A 125 -39.92 -26.00 -5.98
N ASP A 126 -39.93 -26.79 -4.89
CA ASP A 126 -39.66 -26.29 -3.53
C ASP A 126 -38.27 -25.68 -3.42
N LYS A 127 -37.29 -26.31 -4.07
CA LYS A 127 -35.90 -25.82 -4.11
C LYS A 127 -35.79 -24.50 -4.89
N ILE A 128 -36.42 -24.40 -6.07
CA ILE A 128 -36.43 -23.19 -6.88
C ILE A 128 -37.11 -22.03 -6.11
N SER A 129 -38.22 -22.30 -5.41
CA SER A 129 -38.90 -21.31 -4.59
C SER A 129 -38.01 -20.83 -3.43
N GLY A 130 -37.28 -21.73 -2.77
CA GLY A 130 -36.31 -21.39 -1.72
C GLY A 130 -35.16 -20.53 -2.24
N GLU A 131 -34.53 -20.93 -3.37
CA GLU A 131 -33.46 -20.17 -4.01
C GLU A 131 -33.94 -18.77 -4.44
N TYR A 132 -35.15 -18.67 -4.96
CA TYR A 132 -35.74 -17.38 -5.33
C TYR A 132 -35.95 -16.47 -4.11
N ALA A 133 -36.48 -17.01 -3.01
CA ALA A 133 -36.66 -16.24 -1.77
C ALA A 133 -35.33 -15.70 -1.22
N GLU A 134 -34.28 -16.52 -1.24
CA GLU A 134 -32.94 -16.09 -0.84
C GLU A 134 -32.37 -14.99 -1.75
N LEU A 135 -32.62 -15.09 -3.06
CA LEU A 135 -32.21 -14.06 -4.01
C LEU A 135 -32.93 -12.73 -3.75
N LEU A 136 -34.24 -12.77 -3.43
CA LEU A 136 -35.00 -11.56 -3.08
C LEU A 136 -34.42 -10.85 -1.86
N VAL A 137 -34.01 -11.60 -0.83
CA VAL A 137 -33.36 -11.02 0.36
C VAL A 137 -32.05 -10.34 -0.03
N ARG A 138 -31.21 -10.99 -0.86
CA ARG A 138 -29.95 -10.41 -1.34
C ARG A 138 -30.17 -9.16 -2.19
N ILE A 139 -31.12 -9.18 -3.09
CA ILE A 139 -31.47 -8.01 -3.93
C ILE A 139 -31.92 -6.84 -3.06
N LYS A 140 -32.78 -7.11 -2.07
CA LYS A 140 -33.22 -6.07 -1.12
C LYS A 140 -32.06 -5.48 -0.35
N ASP A 141 -31.10 -6.30 0.09
CA ASP A 141 -29.89 -5.84 0.78
C ASP A 141 -29.01 -4.98 -0.14
N TYR A 142 -28.79 -5.40 -1.40
CA TYR A 142 -28.02 -4.61 -2.37
C TYR A 142 -28.67 -3.26 -2.68
N LEU A 143 -29.99 -3.23 -2.82
CA LEU A 143 -30.75 -1.99 -3.02
C LEU A 143 -30.63 -1.05 -1.81
N ASP A 144 -30.72 -1.60 -0.59
CA ASP A 144 -30.51 -0.83 0.64
C ASP A 144 -29.09 -0.27 0.76
N ILE A 145 -28.08 -1.07 0.42
CA ILE A 145 -26.68 -0.60 0.38
C ILE A 145 -26.51 0.56 -0.61
N LEU A 146 -27.14 0.46 -1.81
CA LEU A 146 -27.02 1.50 -2.83
C LEU A 146 -27.83 2.76 -2.48
N ALA A 147 -28.90 2.64 -1.71
CA ALA A 147 -29.72 3.76 -1.26
C ALA A 147 -29.12 4.51 -0.06
N ASN A 148 -28.29 3.84 0.77
CA ASN A 148 -27.82 4.34 2.06
C ASN A 148 -26.30 4.48 2.09
N GLU A 149 -25.78 5.71 2.01
CA GLU A 149 -24.35 5.98 2.08
C GLU A 149 -23.70 5.49 3.38
N SER A 150 -24.41 5.55 4.49
CA SER A 150 -23.93 5.03 5.78
C SER A 150 -23.66 3.54 5.75
N ARG A 151 -24.45 2.76 4.99
CA ARG A 151 -24.19 1.33 4.77
C ARG A 151 -22.92 1.09 3.96
N VAL A 152 -22.71 1.87 2.90
CA VAL A 152 -21.47 1.80 2.09
C VAL A 152 -20.24 2.08 2.94
N LEU A 153 -20.26 3.13 3.75
CA LEU A 153 -19.17 3.47 4.67
C LEU A 153 -18.98 2.40 5.77
N GLY A 154 -20.08 1.80 6.24
CA GLY A 154 -20.02 0.65 7.15
C GLY A 154 -19.24 -0.52 6.56
N ILE A 155 -19.53 -0.91 5.32
CA ILE A 155 -18.82 -1.97 4.60
C ILE A 155 -17.31 -1.63 4.46
N VAL A 156 -16.98 -0.40 4.06
CA VAL A 156 -15.59 0.06 3.96
C VAL A 156 -14.87 -0.08 5.31
N LYS A 157 -15.53 0.33 6.40
CA LYS A 157 -14.99 0.24 7.75
C LYS A 157 -14.75 -1.21 8.19
N ASP A 158 -15.68 -2.11 7.90
CA ASP A 158 -15.57 -3.51 8.31
C ASP A 158 -14.49 -4.25 7.50
N GLU A 159 -14.37 -3.97 6.19
CA GLU A 159 -13.28 -4.49 5.37
C GLU A 159 -11.91 -4.01 5.85
N LEU A 160 -11.80 -2.73 6.24
CA LEU A 160 -10.55 -2.18 6.80
C LEU A 160 -10.22 -2.78 8.17
N LYS A 161 -11.21 -3.04 9.02
CA LYS A 161 -10.99 -3.73 10.29
C LYS A 161 -10.47 -5.15 10.07
N ALA A 162 -11.08 -5.90 9.15
CA ALA A 162 -10.63 -7.26 8.83
C ALA A 162 -9.17 -7.28 8.34
N ILE A 163 -8.78 -6.29 7.52
CA ILE A 163 -7.38 -6.13 7.08
C ILE A 163 -6.47 -5.79 8.27
N LYS A 164 -6.91 -4.86 9.14
CA LYS A 164 -6.16 -4.48 10.33
C LYS A 164 -5.94 -5.69 11.24
N ASP A 165 -6.98 -6.46 11.53
CA ASP A 165 -6.89 -7.62 12.44
C ASP A 165 -5.95 -8.70 11.90
N LYS A 166 -5.87 -8.84 10.57
CA LYS A 166 -4.99 -9.83 9.91
C LYS A 166 -3.53 -9.38 9.81
N TYR A 167 -3.28 -8.08 9.59
CA TYR A 167 -1.97 -7.59 9.19
C TYR A 167 -1.38 -6.53 10.13
N ALA A 168 -2.11 -6.11 11.19
CA ALA A 168 -1.58 -5.10 12.09
C ALA A 168 -0.34 -5.59 12.82
N THR A 169 0.69 -4.77 12.80
CA THR A 169 1.90 -4.96 13.58
C THR A 169 1.93 -3.94 14.74
N PRO A 170 2.50 -4.29 15.89
CA PRO A 170 2.67 -3.34 16.98
C PRO A 170 3.55 -2.17 16.54
N ARG A 171 3.31 -0.99 17.08
CA ARG A 171 4.13 0.18 16.81
C ARG A 171 5.55 -0.04 17.33
N VAL A 172 6.54 0.06 16.46
CA VAL A 172 7.95 -0.08 16.81
C VAL A 172 8.50 1.22 17.43
N THR A 173 8.09 2.37 16.90
CA THR A 173 8.51 3.70 17.40
C THR A 173 7.87 3.99 18.75
N ARG A 174 8.68 4.23 19.79
CA ARG A 174 8.18 4.67 21.09
C ARG A 174 7.93 6.18 21.06
N ILE A 175 6.78 6.61 21.56
CA ILE A 175 6.52 8.04 21.85
C ILE A 175 6.94 8.29 23.28
N ILE A 176 7.93 9.17 23.45
CA ILE A 176 8.38 9.61 24.77
C ILE A 176 7.97 11.09 24.95
N PRO A 177 7.70 11.54 26.20
CA PRO A 177 7.52 12.95 26.46
C PRO A 177 8.75 13.74 26.03
N PHE A 178 8.55 14.95 25.49
CA PHE A 178 9.65 15.85 25.18
C PHE A 178 10.36 16.24 26.47
N SER A 179 11.63 15.91 26.58
CA SER A 179 12.44 16.10 27.81
C SER A 179 13.43 17.27 27.73
N GLY A 180 13.28 18.17 26.79
CA GLY A 180 14.19 19.30 26.55
C GLY A 180 14.64 19.37 25.09
N ASP A 181 15.49 20.35 24.78
CA ASP A 181 16.03 20.50 23.43
C ASP A 181 16.87 19.28 23.06
N MET A 182 16.52 18.66 21.96
CA MET A 182 17.29 17.55 21.40
C MET A 182 18.51 18.14 20.71
N ALA A 183 19.70 17.84 21.22
CA ALA A 183 20.94 18.23 20.56
C ALA A 183 21.09 17.46 19.24
N ILE A 184 21.71 18.08 18.23
CA ILE A 184 22.01 17.43 16.94
C ILE A 184 22.79 16.13 17.19
N GLU A 185 23.63 16.13 18.22
CA GLU A 185 24.41 14.99 18.67
C GLU A 185 23.57 13.76 19.04
N ASP A 186 22.39 13.97 19.64
CA ASP A 186 21.47 12.87 20.02
C ASP A 186 20.89 12.13 18.81
N LEU A 187 20.94 12.74 17.64
CA LEU A 187 20.49 12.13 16.37
C LEU A 187 21.58 11.35 15.64
N ILE A 188 22.84 11.52 16.07
CA ILE A 188 23.99 10.89 15.42
C ILE A 188 24.39 9.65 16.20
N PRO A 189 24.37 8.46 15.57
CA PRO A 189 24.86 7.25 16.24
C PRO A 189 26.33 7.37 16.60
N ASN A 190 26.71 6.92 17.80
CA ASN A 190 28.08 6.98 18.27
C ASN A 190 28.93 5.77 17.76
N ASP A 191 29.05 5.67 16.44
CA ASP A 191 29.78 4.61 15.76
C ASP A 191 31.29 4.83 15.84
N THR A 192 32.05 3.73 15.76
CA THR A 192 33.50 3.79 15.65
C THR A 192 33.91 4.17 14.23
N MET A 193 34.62 5.27 14.10
CA MET A 193 35.12 5.81 12.84
C MET A 193 36.67 5.72 12.79
N ILE A 194 37.21 5.59 11.60
CA ILE A 194 38.62 5.74 11.32
C ILE A 194 38.83 7.13 10.73
N VAL A 195 39.51 7.98 11.47
CA VAL A 195 39.91 9.31 11.01
C VAL A 195 41.28 9.20 10.32
N THR A 196 41.34 9.75 9.12
CA THR A 196 42.53 9.74 8.29
C THR A 196 42.90 11.17 7.88
N ILE A 197 44.14 11.56 8.11
CA ILE A 197 44.65 12.88 7.75
C ILE A 197 45.91 12.70 6.91
N THR A 198 45.98 13.38 5.79
CA THR A 198 47.14 13.34 4.90
C THR A 198 48.09 14.49 5.18
N HIS A 199 49.33 14.35 4.75
CA HIS A 199 50.37 15.39 4.87
C HIS A 199 49.99 16.70 4.16
N SER A 200 49.24 16.61 3.06
CA SER A 200 48.71 17.78 2.36
C SER A 200 47.49 18.39 3.04
N GLY A 201 47.08 17.93 4.22
CA GLY A 201 45.99 18.47 5.01
C GLY A 201 44.57 18.05 4.57
N TYR A 202 44.41 16.90 3.91
CA TYR A 202 43.08 16.32 3.66
C TYR A 202 42.68 15.43 4.82
N ILE A 203 41.45 15.68 5.32
CA ILE A 203 40.86 14.94 6.45
C ILE A 203 39.56 14.26 6.00
N LYS A 204 39.32 13.09 6.53
CA LYS A 204 38.05 12.37 6.41
C LYS A 204 37.83 11.43 7.58
N ARG A 205 36.56 11.05 7.80
CA ARG A 205 36.20 9.90 8.63
C ARG A 205 35.58 8.81 7.75
N THR A 206 35.82 7.56 8.12
CA THR A 206 35.31 6.38 7.42
C THR A 206 34.80 5.40 8.47
N ASN A 207 33.61 4.79 8.27
CA ASN A 207 33.16 3.79 9.21
C ASN A 207 34.15 2.64 9.36
N SER A 208 34.39 2.22 10.58
CA SER A 208 35.36 1.12 10.86
C SER A 208 34.95 -0.19 10.19
N ALA A 209 33.67 -0.42 9.94
CA ALA A 209 33.16 -1.61 9.24
C ALA A 209 33.67 -1.73 7.78
N GLU A 210 34.14 -0.63 7.16
CA GLU A 210 34.75 -0.67 5.82
C GLU A 210 36.18 -1.28 5.84
N TYR A 211 36.77 -1.40 7.01
CA TYR A 211 38.10 -1.99 7.17
C TYR A 211 37.98 -3.45 7.58
N ARG A 212 38.36 -4.36 6.69
CA ARG A 212 38.34 -5.80 6.95
C ARG A 212 39.68 -6.23 7.62
N VAL A 213 39.59 -7.13 8.59
CA VAL A 213 40.75 -7.79 9.16
C VAL A 213 41.50 -8.56 8.06
N GLN A 214 42.76 -8.31 7.89
CA GLN A 214 43.59 -8.99 6.91
C GLN A 214 44.48 -10.08 7.59
N ALA A 215 44.49 -11.28 6.99
CA ALA A 215 45.36 -12.35 7.39
C ALA A 215 46.78 -12.10 6.87
N ARG A 216 47.80 -12.79 7.48
CA ARG A 216 49.18 -12.75 7.02
C ARG A 216 49.28 -13.16 5.54
N GLY A 217 49.98 -12.35 4.71
CA GLY A 217 50.16 -12.58 3.28
C GLY A 217 49.10 -11.96 2.37
N GLY A 218 48.12 -11.22 2.91
CA GLY A 218 47.15 -10.46 2.10
C GLY A 218 47.79 -9.25 1.41
N LYS A 219 47.23 -8.84 0.25
CA LYS A 219 47.60 -7.56 -0.37
C LYS A 219 47.03 -6.43 0.49
N GLY A 220 47.89 -5.44 0.83
CA GLY A 220 47.48 -4.26 1.59
C GLY A 220 46.31 -3.53 0.95
N VAL A 221 45.56 -2.81 1.76
CA VAL A 221 44.34 -2.07 1.32
C VAL A 221 44.68 -0.58 1.28
N LYS A 222 44.36 0.09 0.16
CA LYS A 222 44.53 1.54 0.07
C LYS A 222 43.55 2.25 1.03
N ALA A 223 44.08 3.05 1.94
CA ALA A 223 43.31 3.83 2.89
C ALA A 223 42.87 5.22 2.34
N ALA A 224 43.53 5.72 1.32
CA ALA A 224 43.17 6.94 0.61
C ALA A 224 43.70 6.90 -0.83
N THR A 225 43.05 7.62 -1.73
CA THR A 225 43.58 7.96 -3.06
C THR A 225 44.22 9.33 -2.94
N THR A 226 45.53 9.39 -2.97
CA THR A 226 46.26 10.64 -3.05
C THR A 226 46.40 11.07 -4.52
N ARG A 227 46.28 12.36 -4.83
CA ARG A 227 46.55 12.85 -6.18
C ARG A 227 48.01 12.55 -6.52
N GLY A 228 48.23 11.82 -7.60
CA GLY A 228 49.57 11.55 -8.10
C GLY A 228 50.38 12.83 -8.25
N ALA A 229 51.64 12.83 -7.76
CA ALA A 229 52.52 13.95 -7.92
C ALA A 229 52.62 14.37 -9.39
N LYS A 230 52.42 15.64 -9.69
CA LYS A 230 53.04 16.25 -10.87
C LYS A 230 54.52 16.00 -10.73
N LYS A 231 55.25 15.75 -11.82
CA LYS A 231 56.65 15.28 -11.89
C LYS A 231 57.65 15.90 -10.89
N ASP A 232 57.27 16.97 -10.18
CA ASP A 232 58.13 17.76 -9.29
C ASP A 232 57.47 18.02 -7.89
N ALA A 233 56.44 17.33 -7.48
CA ALA A 233 55.80 17.47 -6.16
C ALA A 233 55.88 16.15 -5.39
N GLU A 234 56.24 16.18 -4.10
CA GLU A 234 56.20 15.02 -3.22
C GLU A 234 54.81 14.41 -3.20
N ALA A 235 54.72 13.09 -3.32
CA ALA A 235 53.47 12.36 -3.28
C ALA A 235 52.86 12.50 -1.87
N ASP A 236 51.58 12.94 -1.81
CA ASP A 236 50.83 13.02 -0.56
C ASP A 236 50.70 11.63 0.08
N PHE A 237 50.82 11.56 1.39
CA PHE A 237 50.72 10.32 2.17
C PHE A 237 49.88 10.52 3.44
N ILE A 238 49.42 9.42 4.02
CA ILE A 238 48.66 9.45 5.27
C ILE A 238 49.64 9.69 6.41
N GLU A 239 49.53 10.81 7.10
CA GLU A 239 50.36 11.17 8.23
C GLU A 239 49.74 10.71 9.56
N HIS A 240 48.41 10.87 9.71
CA HIS A 240 47.69 10.44 10.90
C HIS A 240 46.56 9.50 10.53
N LEU A 241 46.44 8.38 11.26
CA LEU A 241 45.35 7.42 11.18
C LEU A 241 45.05 6.89 12.58
N PHE A 242 43.85 7.09 13.06
CA PHE A 242 43.41 6.61 14.37
C PHE A 242 41.93 6.31 14.41
N ALA A 243 41.50 5.48 15.35
CA ALA A 243 40.10 5.20 15.63
C ALA A 243 39.54 6.19 16.65
N ALA A 244 38.30 6.67 16.41
CA ALA A 244 37.56 7.55 17.30
C ALA A 244 36.07 7.24 17.22
N GLN A 245 35.37 7.57 18.29
CA GLN A 245 33.88 7.53 18.25
C GLN A 245 33.35 8.80 17.60
N ASN A 246 32.15 8.75 16.99
CA ASN A 246 31.55 9.95 16.40
C ASN A 246 31.42 11.12 17.37
N HIS A 247 31.16 10.85 18.64
CA HIS A 247 31.00 11.87 19.66
C HIS A 247 32.29 12.30 20.36
N ASP A 248 33.45 11.73 20.03
CA ASP A 248 34.73 12.18 20.56
C ASP A 248 35.09 13.56 20.05
N TYR A 249 36.00 14.21 20.77
CA TYR A 249 36.60 15.48 20.37
C TYR A 249 37.92 15.26 19.69
N LEU A 250 38.24 16.10 18.71
CA LEU A 250 39.55 16.24 18.12
C LEU A 250 40.09 17.63 18.43
N MET A 251 41.26 17.70 19.03
CA MET A 251 42.01 18.92 19.27
C MET A 251 43.10 19.06 18.23
N PHE A 252 43.10 20.17 17.52
CA PHE A 252 44.09 20.50 16.51
C PHE A 252 44.96 21.62 17.04
N PHE A 253 46.21 21.32 17.30
CA PHE A 253 47.20 22.28 17.76
C PHE A 253 47.94 22.85 16.55
N THR A 254 48.09 24.17 16.50
CA THR A 254 48.73 24.86 15.39
C THR A 254 50.11 25.36 15.76
N ASN A 255 50.94 25.63 14.74
CA ASN A 255 52.29 26.20 14.90
C ASN A 255 52.25 27.64 15.47
N THR A 256 51.12 28.31 15.48
CA THR A 256 50.90 29.65 16.04
C THR A 256 50.45 29.60 17.50
N GLY A 257 50.33 28.41 18.11
CA GLY A 257 49.88 28.21 19.48
C GLY A 257 48.40 28.28 19.70
N ARG A 258 47.59 28.21 18.64
CA ARG A 258 46.12 28.07 18.72
C ARG A 258 45.71 26.60 18.80
N VAL A 259 44.51 26.38 19.39
CA VAL A 259 43.90 25.09 19.50
C VAL A 259 42.45 25.21 18.97
N TYR A 260 42.12 24.37 17.99
CA TYR A 260 40.78 24.19 17.50
C TYR A 260 40.20 22.88 18.04
N VAL A 261 38.95 22.85 18.38
CA VAL A 261 38.29 21.69 18.96
C VAL A 261 36.99 21.44 18.19
N ASP A 262 36.91 20.31 17.54
CA ASP A 262 35.71 19.88 16.79
C ASP A 262 35.31 18.45 17.18
N ARG A 263 34.09 18.09 16.90
CA ARG A 263 33.59 16.73 17.05
C ARG A 263 33.95 15.87 15.83
N VAL A 264 34.19 14.59 16.08
CA VAL A 264 34.48 13.65 14.98
C VAL A 264 33.37 13.60 13.96
N TYR A 265 32.10 13.70 14.40
CA TYR A 265 30.94 13.70 13.47
C TYR A 265 30.87 14.93 12.54
N GLU A 266 31.57 16.02 12.85
CA GLU A 266 31.62 17.23 12.00
C GLU A 266 32.56 17.04 10.80
N ILE A 267 33.47 16.06 10.88
CA ILE A 267 34.34 15.68 9.76
C ILE A 267 33.46 14.97 8.70
N ASP A 268 33.64 15.35 7.44
CA ASP A 268 32.94 14.72 6.33
C ASP A 268 33.21 13.20 6.29
N GLU A 269 32.13 12.42 6.22
CA GLU A 269 32.23 10.98 6.00
C GLU A 269 32.54 10.69 4.53
N ALA A 270 33.50 9.84 4.30
CA ALA A 270 33.87 9.49 2.95
C ALA A 270 34.31 8.01 2.87
N ALA A 271 34.09 7.43 1.69
CA ALA A 271 34.53 6.07 1.42
C ALA A 271 36.05 5.91 1.63
N ARG A 272 36.46 4.70 1.99
CA ARG A 272 37.86 4.38 2.29
C ARG A 272 38.86 4.85 1.21
N SER A 273 38.53 4.72 -0.06
CA SER A 273 39.37 5.14 -1.19
C SER A 273 39.32 6.63 -1.53
N ALA A 274 38.37 7.39 -0.98
CA ALA A 274 38.24 8.83 -1.26
C ALA A 274 39.42 9.63 -0.65
N GLN A 275 39.67 10.82 -1.23
CA GLN A 275 40.73 11.71 -0.74
C GLN A 275 40.35 12.42 0.58
N GLY A 276 39.05 12.69 0.80
CA GLY A 276 38.58 13.52 1.90
C GLY A 276 38.53 15.00 1.55
N ARG A 277 38.28 15.86 2.53
CA ARG A 277 38.17 17.32 2.42
C ARG A 277 39.37 17.99 3.00
N ASN A 278 39.77 19.16 2.46
CA ASN A 278 40.86 19.92 3.02
C ASN A 278 40.47 20.47 4.40
N ILE A 279 41.37 20.31 5.38
CA ILE A 279 41.14 20.70 6.79
C ILE A 279 40.91 22.21 6.96
N LYS A 280 41.41 23.03 6.04
CA LYS A 280 41.12 24.47 5.99
C LYS A 280 39.65 24.81 5.72
N ASN A 281 38.89 23.83 5.24
CA ASN A 281 37.43 23.99 5.06
C ASN A 281 36.63 23.56 6.31
N LEU A 282 37.29 22.87 7.24
CA LEU A 282 36.72 22.46 8.53
C LEU A 282 37.09 23.50 9.62
N LEU A 283 38.34 23.91 9.66
CA LEU A 283 38.88 24.84 10.64
C LEU A 283 39.14 26.20 9.99
N ASP A 284 38.82 27.29 10.70
CA ASP A 284 39.10 28.66 10.24
C ASP A 284 40.58 29.03 10.53
N LEU A 285 41.48 28.36 9.78
CA LEU A 285 42.92 28.57 9.91
C LEU A 285 43.35 29.91 9.32
N GLN A 286 44.21 30.63 10.02
CA GLN A 286 44.81 31.87 9.52
C GLN A 286 45.78 31.60 8.32
N PRO A 287 46.08 32.63 7.51
CA PRO A 287 47.01 32.50 6.42
C PRO A 287 48.32 31.90 6.84
N GLU A 288 49.09 31.24 6.82
CA GLU A 288 50.36 30.68 7.29
C GLU A 288 50.23 29.74 8.53
N GLU A 289 49.03 29.56 9.02
CA GLU A 289 48.76 28.63 10.12
C GLU A 289 48.73 27.19 9.61
N ALA A 290 49.48 26.31 10.29
CA ALA A 290 49.56 24.89 9.97
C ALA A 290 49.34 24.06 11.23
N ILE A 291 48.75 22.88 11.06
CA ILE A 291 48.52 21.96 12.16
C ILE A 291 49.86 21.29 12.52
N ALA A 292 50.25 21.39 13.79
CA ALA A 292 51.46 20.82 14.33
C ALA A 292 51.20 19.49 15.04
N ALA A 293 50.06 19.34 15.69
CA ALA A 293 49.68 18.10 16.38
C ALA A 293 48.18 17.92 16.46
N ILE A 294 47.73 16.68 16.59
CA ILE A 294 46.32 16.33 16.74
C ILE A 294 46.17 15.38 17.91
N LEU A 295 45.21 15.67 18.78
CA LEU A 295 44.89 14.85 19.94
C LEU A 295 43.41 14.45 19.92
N ARG A 296 43.11 13.19 20.09
CA ARG A 296 41.78 12.68 20.36
C ARG A 296 41.49 12.77 21.85
N LEU A 297 40.33 13.36 22.21
CA LEU A 297 39.77 13.29 23.53
C LEU A 297 38.51 12.42 23.50
N GLU A 298 38.50 11.38 24.29
CA GLU A 298 37.36 10.52 24.47
C GLU A 298 36.30 11.27 25.25
N ARG A 299 35.07 11.32 24.66
CA ARG A 299 33.92 11.94 25.33
C ARG A 299 33.58 11.19 26.60
N ARG A 300 33.45 11.93 27.70
CA ARG A 300 33.00 11.44 28.98
C ARG A 300 31.72 12.17 29.38
N VAL A 301 30.78 11.40 29.89
CA VAL A 301 29.49 11.96 30.38
C VAL A 301 29.30 11.54 31.83
N ASP A 302 28.65 12.41 32.61
CA ASP A 302 28.24 12.11 33.97
C ASP A 302 27.01 11.20 34.01
N GLU A 303 26.56 10.78 35.20
CA GLU A 303 25.36 9.96 35.38
C GLU A 303 24.07 10.64 34.88
N LYS A 304 24.09 11.94 34.66
CA LYS A 304 22.96 12.73 34.15
C LYS A 304 23.03 12.98 32.65
N GLY A 305 24.09 12.49 31.98
CA GLY A 305 24.31 12.66 30.55
C GLY A 305 25.00 13.99 30.17
N ASN A 306 25.47 14.79 31.13
CA ASN A 306 26.21 16.02 30.82
C ASN A 306 27.65 15.68 30.45
N ASP A 307 28.18 16.40 29.47
CA ASP A 307 29.55 16.26 29.00
C ASP A 307 30.53 16.78 30.06
N ILE A 308 31.48 15.93 30.47
CA ILE A 308 32.49 16.23 31.46
C ILE A 308 33.91 16.01 30.91
N THR A 309 34.08 16.00 29.58
CA THR A 309 35.33 15.76 28.86
C THR A 309 36.38 16.83 29.11
#